data_f5f54acc9fb8f9127340fc3202a4f0f8
#
_entry.id   f5f54acc9fb8f9127340fc3202a4f0f8
#
_cell.length_a   1.000
_cell.length_b   1.000
_cell.length_c   1.000
_cell.angle_alpha   90.00
_cell.angle_beta   90.00
_cell.angle_gamma   90.00
#
_symmetry.space_group_name_H-M   'P 1'
#
loop_
_entity.id
_entity.type
_entity.pdbx_description
1 polymer ?
#
loop_
_entity_poly.entity_id
_entity_poly.type
_entity_poly.pdbx_seq_one_letter_code
_entity_poly.pdbx_strand_id
1 'polypeptide(L)'
;GISCCYTSQNYESIISEEFVDEMIERGALFAWYFHFMPVGKGTGKELLPKPDQRKHVYHQLRKFRKTKPLFFLDFQNDAEYIGGCIAGGRNYLHINANGDLEPCVFIHYSDSNIKEKTLVESLQSPLFMAYHDGQPFNENMLRPCPMLENPNLLRKMVKKSMAKSTDILEKENVDDLCDKCEDYAEDWKPVAEELWNK
;
A
#
# COMPACT_ATOMS: atom_id res chain seq x y z
N GLY A 1 -16.30 -12.64 1.29
CA GLY A 1 -15.70 -11.36 1.69
C GLY A 1 -15.74 -10.34 0.58
N ILE A 2 -15.42 -9.12 0.94
CA ILE A 2 -15.34 -8.00 -0.01
C ILE A 2 -13.95 -7.37 0.00
N SER A 3 -13.56 -6.78 -1.11
CA SER A 3 -12.34 -5.98 -1.26
C SER A 3 -12.72 -4.61 -1.81
N CYS A 4 -12.39 -3.57 -1.10
CA CYS A 4 -12.76 -2.19 -1.41
C CYS A 4 -11.50 -1.33 -1.57
N CYS A 5 -11.34 -0.67 -2.72
CA CYS A 5 -10.36 0.37 -2.90
C CYS A 5 -11.01 1.73 -2.64
N TYR A 6 -10.63 2.43 -1.58
CA TYR A 6 -11.14 3.77 -1.32
C TYR A 6 -10.30 4.85 -1.98
N THR A 7 -11.02 5.82 -2.54
CA THR A 7 -10.49 6.98 -3.26
C THR A 7 -11.06 8.27 -2.65
N SER A 8 -10.57 9.42 -3.11
CA SER A 8 -11.15 10.73 -2.78
C SER A 8 -12.64 10.85 -3.13
N GLN A 9 -13.16 10.00 -4.04
CA GLN A 9 -14.50 10.12 -4.61
C GLN A 9 -15.51 9.14 -4.02
N ASN A 10 -15.06 7.97 -3.51
CA ASN A 10 -15.98 6.90 -3.08
C ASN A 10 -15.87 6.53 -1.60
N TYR A 11 -14.94 7.12 -0.84
CA TYR A 11 -14.65 6.70 0.54
C TYR A 11 -15.90 6.72 1.43
N GLU A 12 -16.76 7.74 1.32
CA GLU A 12 -17.96 7.85 2.15
C GLU A 12 -18.95 6.70 1.89
N SER A 13 -19.17 6.36 0.62
CA SER A 13 -20.13 5.33 0.25
C SER A 13 -19.71 3.94 0.73
N ILE A 14 -18.42 3.59 0.59
CA ILE A 14 -17.94 2.24 0.94
C ILE A 14 -17.68 2.04 2.46
N ILE A 15 -17.68 3.11 3.24
CA ILE A 15 -17.65 3.06 4.72
C ILE A 15 -18.97 3.49 5.35
N SER A 16 -20.05 3.59 4.57
CA SER A 16 -21.38 3.88 5.13
C SER A 16 -21.92 2.69 5.93
N GLU A 17 -22.76 2.95 6.93
CA GLU A 17 -23.43 1.89 7.69
C GLU A 17 -24.29 1.02 6.76
N GLU A 18 -25.02 1.66 5.83
CA GLU A 18 -25.88 1.01 4.86
C GLU A 18 -25.11 0.01 3.98
N PHE A 19 -23.98 0.43 3.38
CA PHE A 19 -23.17 -0.46 2.57
C PHE A 19 -22.65 -1.66 3.37
N VAL A 20 -22.13 -1.41 4.57
CA VAL A 20 -21.57 -2.47 5.41
C VAL A 20 -22.65 -3.46 5.87
N ASP A 21 -23.83 -2.97 6.26
CA ASP A 21 -24.93 -3.83 6.68
C ASP A 21 -25.45 -4.68 5.52
N GLU A 22 -25.57 -4.12 4.31
CA GLU A 22 -25.91 -4.88 3.10
C GLU A 22 -24.90 -6.00 2.82
N MET A 23 -23.60 -5.73 2.97
CA MET A 23 -22.59 -6.77 2.75
C MET A 23 -22.66 -7.89 3.79
N ILE A 24 -22.95 -7.55 5.04
CA ILE A 24 -23.18 -8.53 6.11
C ILE A 24 -24.41 -9.39 5.80
N GLU A 25 -25.52 -8.78 5.41
CA GLU A 25 -26.74 -9.49 5.01
C GLU A 25 -26.52 -10.43 3.83
N ARG A 26 -25.63 -10.06 2.90
CA ARG A 26 -25.20 -10.93 1.78
C ARG A 26 -24.22 -12.02 2.19
N GLY A 27 -23.87 -12.15 3.47
CA GLY A 27 -23.02 -13.21 4.02
C GLY A 27 -21.52 -12.93 3.93
N ALA A 28 -21.09 -11.69 3.81
CA ALA A 28 -19.67 -11.34 3.91
C ALA A 28 -19.17 -11.60 5.34
N LEU A 29 -18.01 -12.24 5.48
CA LEU A 29 -17.35 -12.54 6.75
C LEU A 29 -16.14 -11.64 7.00
N PHE A 30 -15.59 -11.03 5.96
CA PHE A 30 -14.52 -10.05 6.06
C PHE A 30 -14.63 -8.97 4.98
N ALA A 31 -14.07 -7.80 5.28
CA ALA A 31 -13.94 -6.66 4.38
C ALA A 31 -12.50 -6.18 4.37
N TRP A 32 -11.89 -6.12 3.21
CA TRP A 32 -10.53 -5.66 3.02
C TRP A 32 -10.53 -4.30 2.33
N TYR A 33 -10.08 -3.26 3.04
CA TYR A 33 -10.01 -1.91 2.53
C TYR A 33 -8.59 -1.57 2.13
N PHE A 34 -8.45 -1.10 0.90
CA PHE A 34 -7.19 -0.63 0.33
C PHE A 34 -7.27 0.86 0.03
N HIS A 35 -6.24 1.57 0.38
CA HIS A 35 -6.02 2.92 -0.10
C HIS A 35 -5.71 2.89 -1.61
N PHE A 36 -6.28 3.82 -2.38
CA PHE A 36 -5.91 3.98 -3.78
C PHE A 36 -4.40 4.25 -3.92
N MET A 37 -3.76 3.58 -4.85
CA MET A 37 -2.34 3.71 -5.17
C MET A 37 -2.17 4.28 -6.57
N PRO A 38 -1.41 5.40 -6.77
CA PRO A 38 -1.31 6.08 -8.05
C PRO A 38 -0.28 5.41 -8.98
N VAL A 39 -0.35 4.08 -9.11
CA VAL A 39 0.58 3.25 -9.89
C VAL A 39 0.17 3.20 -11.34
N GLY A 40 1.15 3.29 -12.22
CA GLY A 40 0.97 3.27 -13.67
C GLY A 40 1.02 4.68 -14.28
N LYS A 41 1.65 4.76 -15.44
CA LYS A 41 1.78 6.01 -16.18
C LYS A 41 0.39 6.55 -16.59
N GLY A 42 0.17 7.83 -16.32
CA GLY A 42 -1.11 8.48 -16.57
C GLY A 42 -2.18 8.29 -15.50
N THR A 43 -1.91 7.50 -14.44
CA THR A 43 -2.80 7.43 -13.28
C THR A 43 -2.71 8.74 -12.50
N GLY A 44 -3.85 9.42 -12.38
CA GLY A 44 -3.93 10.72 -11.74
C GLY A 44 -3.88 10.66 -10.21
N LYS A 45 -3.26 11.65 -9.60
CA LYS A 45 -3.19 11.80 -8.14
C LYS A 45 -4.51 12.33 -7.52
N GLU A 46 -5.44 12.77 -8.33
CA GLU A 46 -6.75 13.29 -7.88
C GLU A 46 -7.64 12.26 -7.20
N LEU A 47 -7.37 10.97 -7.42
CA LEU A 47 -8.06 9.87 -6.75
C LEU A 47 -7.47 9.54 -5.37
N LEU A 48 -6.31 10.07 -5.04
CA LEU A 48 -5.74 9.91 -3.69
C LEU A 48 -6.70 10.53 -2.65
N PRO A 49 -7.10 9.79 -1.62
CA PRO A 49 -7.89 10.36 -0.54
C PRO A 49 -7.13 11.49 0.15
N LYS A 50 -7.82 12.57 0.48
CA LYS A 50 -7.24 13.64 1.30
C LYS A 50 -6.95 13.14 2.71
N PRO A 51 -6.06 13.80 3.48
CA PRO A 51 -5.73 13.38 4.84
C PRO A 51 -6.93 13.27 5.78
N ASP A 52 -7.89 14.19 5.71
CA ASP A 52 -9.13 14.15 6.47
C ASP A 52 -10.03 12.99 6.08
N GLN A 53 -10.09 12.64 4.80
CA GLN A 53 -10.82 11.49 4.28
C GLN A 53 -10.22 10.17 4.78
N ARG A 54 -8.89 10.01 4.70
CA ARG A 54 -8.18 8.84 5.25
C ARG A 54 -8.35 8.75 6.77
N LYS A 55 -8.29 9.86 7.49
CA LYS A 55 -8.58 9.93 8.92
C LYS A 55 -10.00 9.48 9.23
N HIS A 56 -10.98 9.86 8.40
CA HIS A 56 -12.37 9.41 8.54
C HIS A 56 -12.47 7.89 8.37
N VAL A 57 -11.88 7.32 7.30
CA VAL A 57 -11.84 5.86 7.08
C VAL A 57 -11.20 5.15 8.28
N TYR A 58 -10.06 5.64 8.76
CA TYR A 58 -9.39 5.11 9.96
C TYR A 58 -10.31 5.00 11.17
N HIS A 59 -11.04 6.05 11.50
CA HIS A 59 -11.95 6.04 12.66
C HIS A 59 -13.18 5.17 12.42
N GLN A 60 -13.75 5.23 11.22
CA GLN A 60 -14.98 4.49 10.92
C GLN A 60 -14.74 2.97 10.91
N LEU A 61 -13.65 2.49 10.33
CA LEU A 61 -13.33 1.07 10.34
C LEU A 61 -13.03 0.55 11.76
N ARG A 62 -12.37 1.35 12.61
CA ARG A 62 -12.16 1.01 14.02
C ARG A 62 -13.46 1.00 14.82
N LYS A 63 -14.43 1.88 14.51
CA LYS A 63 -15.79 1.83 15.06
C LYS A 63 -16.49 0.54 14.63
N PHE A 64 -16.45 0.21 13.34
CA PHE A 64 -17.10 -0.99 12.81
C PHE A 64 -16.54 -2.29 13.40
N ARG A 65 -15.25 -2.39 13.65
CA ARG A 65 -14.65 -3.54 14.36
C ARG A 65 -15.26 -3.80 15.74
N LYS A 66 -15.83 -2.79 16.37
CA LYS A 66 -16.45 -2.90 17.69
C LYS A 66 -17.96 -3.13 17.62
N THR A 67 -18.60 -2.83 16.50
CA THR A 67 -20.06 -2.73 16.40
C THR A 67 -20.70 -3.65 15.35
N LYS A 68 -19.91 -4.17 14.40
CA LYS A 68 -20.42 -4.99 13.29
C LYS A 68 -19.82 -6.40 13.33
N PRO A 69 -20.60 -7.45 13.02
CA PRO A 69 -20.13 -8.84 12.99
C PRO A 69 -19.38 -9.16 11.69
N LEU A 70 -18.37 -8.36 11.35
CA LEU A 70 -17.55 -8.47 10.15
C LEU A 70 -16.09 -8.21 10.51
N PHE A 71 -15.16 -9.01 9.97
CA PHE A 71 -13.75 -8.79 10.18
C PHE A 71 -13.23 -7.72 9.20
N PHE A 72 -12.81 -6.58 9.71
CA PHE A 72 -12.31 -5.45 8.91
C PHE A 72 -10.79 -5.41 8.89
N LEU A 73 -10.23 -5.30 7.69
CA LEU A 73 -8.81 -5.06 7.40
C LEU A 73 -8.67 -3.68 6.75
N ASP A 74 -7.90 -2.80 7.36
CA ASP A 74 -7.53 -1.48 6.82
C ASP A 74 -6.05 -1.52 6.44
N PHE A 75 -5.76 -1.97 5.23
CA PHE A 75 -4.43 -2.41 4.82
C PHE A 75 -3.30 -1.41 5.15
N GLN A 76 -3.50 -0.13 4.84
CA GLN A 76 -2.48 0.89 5.09
C GLN A 76 -2.45 1.39 6.54
N ASN A 77 -3.57 1.36 7.24
CA ASN A 77 -3.67 1.90 8.59
C ASN A 77 -3.51 0.85 9.70
N ASP A 78 -3.39 -0.43 9.34
CA ASP A 78 -3.24 -1.55 10.28
C ASP A 78 -1.79 -1.99 10.48
N ALA A 79 -0.83 -1.26 9.93
CA ALA A 79 0.58 -1.64 10.02
C ALA A 79 1.12 -1.71 11.46
N GLU A 80 0.48 -1.02 12.41
CA GLU A 80 0.80 -1.11 13.85
C GLU A 80 0.66 -2.54 14.39
N TYR A 81 -0.34 -3.29 13.92
CA TYR A 81 -0.61 -4.66 14.39
C TYR A 81 0.36 -5.71 13.84
N ILE A 82 1.08 -5.36 12.78
CA ILE A 82 1.99 -6.27 12.07
C ILE A 82 3.43 -5.74 12.01
N GLY A 83 3.72 -4.62 12.69
CA GLY A 83 5.05 -4.04 12.80
C GLY A 83 5.57 -3.42 11.50
N GLY A 84 4.72 -2.79 10.71
CA GLY A 84 5.11 -2.05 9.50
C GLY A 84 4.65 -2.70 8.19
N CYS A 85 5.31 -2.34 7.08
CA CYS A 85 5.03 -2.87 5.76
C CYS A 85 5.31 -4.37 5.66
N ILE A 86 4.40 -5.15 5.04
CA ILE A 86 4.55 -6.61 4.85
C ILE A 86 5.34 -6.98 3.58
N ALA A 87 5.62 -6.03 2.71
CA ALA A 87 6.21 -6.23 1.40
C ALA A 87 7.70 -6.63 1.44
N GLY A 88 8.26 -6.88 0.26
CA GLY A 88 9.68 -7.19 0.10
C GLY A 88 10.07 -8.55 0.65
N GLY A 89 9.15 -9.52 0.63
CA GLY A 89 9.40 -10.89 1.11
C GLY A 89 9.30 -11.06 2.63
N ARG A 90 8.99 -10.03 3.40
CA ARG A 90 8.82 -10.15 4.85
C ARG A 90 7.63 -11.06 5.19
N ASN A 91 6.46 -10.76 4.67
CA ASN A 91 5.24 -11.58 4.79
C ASN A 91 4.52 -11.72 3.44
N TYR A 92 4.95 -10.95 2.44
CA TYR A 92 4.29 -10.83 1.16
C TYR A 92 5.29 -10.40 0.09
N LEU A 93 5.11 -10.93 -1.11
CA LEU A 93 5.72 -10.49 -2.37
C LEU A 93 4.72 -10.70 -3.51
N HIS A 94 5.00 -10.11 -4.65
CA HIS A 94 4.23 -10.32 -5.87
C HIS A 94 5.10 -10.94 -6.96
N ILE A 95 4.54 -11.88 -7.70
CA ILE A 95 5.15 -12.40 -8.93
C ILE A 95 4.19 -12.08 -10.06
N ASN A 96 4.64 -11.25 -10.99
CA ASN A 96 3.79 -10.84 -12.09
C ASN A 96 3.69 -11.91 -13.20
N ALA A 97 2.85 -11.68 -14.20
CA ALA A 97 2.62 -12.64 -15.30
C ALA A 97 3.88 -12.97 -16.12
N ASN A 98 4.87 -12.10 -16.12
CA ASN A 98 6.16 -12.32 -16.80
C ASN A 98 7.14 -13.14 -15.94
N GLY A 99 6.84 -13.34 -14.66
CA GLY A 99 7.71 -14.01 -13.69
C GLY A 99 8.67 -13.07 -12.97
N ASP A 100 8.52 -11.75 -13.12
CA ASP A 100 9.32 -10.79 -12.37
C ASP A 100 8.85 -10.77 -10.90
N LEU A 101 9.82 -10.79 -9.97
CA LEU A 101 9.52 -10.65 -8.56
C LEU A 101 9.47 -9.17 -8.18
N GLU A 102 8.34 -8.76 -7.68
CA GLU A 102 8.06 -7.40 -7.23
C GLU A 102 7.90 -7.38 -5.71
N PRO A 103 8.42 -6.39 -4.99
CA PRO A 103 8.26 -6.30 -3.54
C PRO A 103 6.79 -6.29 -3.10
N CYS A 104 5.92 -5.68 -3.90
CA CYS A 104 4.49 -5.54 -3.65
C CYS A 104 3.74 -5.42 -4.98
N VAL A 105 2.46 -5.82 -5.00
CA VAL A 105 1.57 -5.64 -6.17
C VAL A 105 1.44 -4.18 -6.63
N PHE A 106 1.75 -3.22 -5.77
CA PHE A 106 1.76 -1.79 -6.08
C PHE A 106 3.16 -1.26 -6.44
N ILE A 107 4.18 -2.09 -6.47
CA ILE A 107 5.56 -1.70 -6.75
C ILE A 107 6.03 -2.43 -8.00
N HIS A 108 5.79 -1.82 -9.15
CA HIS A 108 6.07 -2.38 -10.46
C HIS A 108 7.55 -2.18 -10.85
N TYR A 109 8.46 -2.63 -9.97
CA TYR A 109 9.90 -2.66 -10.22
C TYR A 109 10.48 -3.99 -9.79
N SER A 110 11.40 -4.53 -10.60
CA SER A 110 12.08 -5.79 -10.30
C SER A 110 13.53 -5.78 -10.80
N ASP A 111 14.36 -6.54 -10.10
CA ASP A 111 15.74 -6.87 -10.45
C ASP A 111 15.96 -8.38 -10.52
N SER A 112 14.87 -9.17 -10.51
CA SER A 112 14.96 -10.63 -10.57
C SER A 112 13.70 -11.27 -11.17
N ASN A 113 13.88 -12.47 -11.80
CA ASN A 113 12.79 -13.20 -12.44
C ASN A 113 12.87 -14.69 -12.07
N ILE A 114 11.73 -15.33 -11.74
CA ILE A 114 11.67 -16.75 -11.33
C ILE A 114 12.02 -17.74 -12.44
N LYS A 115 12.06 -17.31 -13.71
CA LYS A 115 12.52 -18.14 -14.82
C LYS A 115 14.04 -18.25 -14.89
N GLU A 116 14.75 -17.36 -14.22
CA GLU A 116 16.21 -17.24 -14.25
C GLU A 116 16.87 -17.56 -12.91
N LYS A 117 16.13 -17.35 -11.81
CA LYS A 117 16.61 -17.52 -10.44
C LYS A 117 15.58 -18.29 -9.60
N THR A 118 16.06 -18.98 -8.59
CA THR A 118 15.19 -19.58 -7.58
C THR A 118 14.52 -18.49 -6.75
N LEU A 119 13.42 -18.82 -6.06
CA LEU A 119 12.73 -17.89 -5.16
C LEU A 119 13.69 -17.36 -4.07
N VAL A 120 14.53 -18.22 -3.51
CA VAL A 120 15.49 -17.83 -2.45
C VAL A 120 16.52 -16.84 -2.98
N GLU A 121 17.10 -17.10 -4.16
CA GLU A 121 18.05 -16.18 -4.80
C GLU A 121 17.38 -14.84 -5.14
N SER A 122 16.12 -14.87 -5.55
CA SER A 122 15.35 -13.66 -5.86
C SER A 122 15.03 -12.84 -4.62
N LEU A 123 14.73 -13.48 -3.48
CA LEU A 123 14.56 -12.81 -2.18
C LEU A 123 15.87 -12.18 -1.66
N GLN A 124 17.01 -12.63 -2.17
CA GLN A 124 18.34 -12.06 -1.87
C GLN A 124 18.80 -11.03 -2.93
N SER A 125 17.93 -10.65 -3.85
CA SER A 125 18.25 -9.63 -4.84
C SER A 125 18.46 -8.26 -4.20
N PRO A 126 19.21 -7.35 -4.82
CA PRO A 126 19.46 -6.02 -4.26
C PRO A 126 18.21 -5.23 -3.88
N LEU A 127 17.11 -5.34 -4.65
CA LEU A 127 15.87 -4.66 -4.32
C LEU A 127 15.20 -5.25 -3.09
N PHE A 128 15.10 -6.59 -3.00
CA PHE A 128 14.50 -7.26 -1.84
C PHE A 128 15.33 -7.06 -0.57
N MET A 129 16.66 -7.10 -0.69
CA MET A 129 17.55 -6.81 0.45
C MET A 129 17.43 -5.35 0.91
N ALA A 130 17.22 -4.39 -0.01
CA ALA A 130 16.97 -3.00 0.37
C ALA A 130 15.65 -2.85 1.13
N TYR A 131 14.63 -3.64 0.79
CA TYR A 131 13.38 -3.72 1.57
C TYR A 131 13.59 -4.35 2.94
N HIS A 132 14.33 -5.45 3.01
CA HIS A 132 14.66 -6.14 4.27
C HIS A 132 15.40 -5.21 5.25
N ASP A 133 16.47 -4.56 4.76
CA ASP A 133 17.35 -3.73 5.60
C ASP A 133 16.71 -2.38 5.97
N GLY A 134 15.76 -1.90 5.15
CA GLY A 134 15.11 -0.61 5.34
C GLY A 134 13.91 -0.64 6.28
N GLN A 135 13.37 -1.80 6.62
CA GLN A 135 12.19 -1.91 7.48
C GLN A 135 12.53 -1.77 8.98
N PRO A 136 11.64 -1.16 9.77
CA PRO A 136 10.44 -0.43 9.34
C PRO A 136 10.81 0.87 8.62
N PHE A 137 10.12 1.20 7.53
CA PHE A 137 10.40 2.41 6.74
C PHE A 137 10.08 3.71 7.47
N ASN A 138 9.30 3.63 8.55
CA ASN A 138 8.93 4.74 9.42
C ASN A 138 8.59 4.21 10.81
N GLU A 139 8.96 4.95 11.85
CA GLU A 139 8.59 4.61 13.24
C GLU A 139 7.08 4.79 13.48
N ASN A 140 6.47 5.75 12.81
CA ASN A 140 5.02 5.92 12.81
C ASN A 140 4.38 4.91 11.85
N MET A 141 3.73 3.88 12.40
CA MET A 141 3.13 2.79 11.63
C MET A 141 1.86 3.18 10.84
N LEU A 142 1.41 4.43 10.92
CA LEU A 142 0.43 5.00 9.99
C LEU A 142 1.10 5.57 8.72
N ARG A 143 2.43 5.42 8.60
CA ARG A 143 3.24 5.79 7.45
C ARG A 143 4.15 4.64 7.00
N PRO A 144 3.61 3.40 6.83
CA PRO A 144 4.43 2.21 6.62
C PRO A 144 4.97 2.04 5.20
N CYS A 145 4.35 2.66 4.19
CA CYS A 145 4.65 2.37 2.80
C CYS A 145 5.86 3.18 2.30
N PRO A 146 6.86 2.53 1.68
CA PRO A 146 8.00 3.24 1.12
C PRO A 146 7.66 4.02 -0.16
N MET A 147 6.50 3.77 -0.79
CA MET A 147 6.02 4.52 -1.95
C MET A 147 5.11 5.67 -1.54
N LEU A 148 4.01 5.36 -0.83
CA LEU A 148 2.94 6.31 -0.60
C LEU A 148 3.30 7.36 0.46
N GLU A 149 3.95 6.96 1.55
CA GLU A 149 4.26 7.85 2.68
C GLU A 149 5.75 8.20 2.80
N ASN A 150 6.63 7.45 2.11
CA ASN A 150 8.08 7.66 2.18
C ASN A 150 8.71 7.55 0.76
N PRO A 151 8.23 8.30 -0.25
CA PRO A 151 8.59 8.09 -1.66
C PRO A 151 10.09 8.17 -1.94
N ASN A 152 10.83 8.99 -1.21
CA ASN A 152 12.28 9.08 -1.30
C ASN A 152 13.00 7.77 -0.93
N LEU A 153 12.40 6.91 -0.11
CA LEU A 153 12.98 5.59 0.19
C LEU A 153 12.83 4.65 -1.01
N LEU A 154 11.64 4.58 -1.60
CA LEU A 154 11.43 3.77 -2.82
C LEU A 154 12.38 4.21 -3.94
N ARG A 155 12.44 5.52 -4.20
CA ARG A 155 13.33 6.10 -5.21
C ARG A 155 14.78 5.65 -5.02
N LYS A 156 15.28 5.71 -3.79
CA LYS A 156 16.65 5.26 -3.45
C LYS A 156 16.83 3.76 -3.64
N MET A 157 15.87 2.94 -3.18
CA MET A 157 15.95 1.48 -3.29
C MET A 157 15.97 1.03 -4.74
N VAL A 158 15.06 1.53 -5.57
CA VAL A 158 14.98 1.19 -7.00
C VAL A 158 16.24 1.63 -7.76
N LYS A 159 16.72 2.86 -7.53
CA LYS A 159 17.95 3.35 -8.19
C LYS A 159 19.20 2.57 -7.75
N LYS A 160 19.33 2.28 -6.45
CA LYS A 160 20.48 1.54 -5.92
C LYS A 160 20.52 0.09 -6.41
N SER A 161 19.37 -0.56 -6.51
CA SER A 161 19.26 -1.94 -6.99
C SER A 161 19.33 -2.05 -8.52
N MET A 162 19.25 -0.94 -9.24
CA MET A 162 19.11 -0.89 -10.71
C MET A 162 17.86 -1.65 -11.20
N ALA A 163 16.85 -1.79 -10.36
CA ALA A 163 15.58 -2.42 -10.69
C ALA A 163 14.90 -1.68 -11.84
N LYS A 164 14.24 -2.42 -12.71
CA LYS A 164 13.56 -1.89 -13.89
C LYS A 164 12.06 -1.92 -13.70
N SER A 165 11.36 -0.96 -14.32
CA SER A 165 9.90 -1.00 -14.35
C SER A 165 9.41 -2.27 -15.05
N THR A 166 8.45 -2.91 -14.42
CA THR A 166 7.79 -4.15 -14.89
C THR A 166 6.44 -3.87 -15.54
N ASP A 167 6.00 -2.60 -15.60
CA ASP A 167 4.75 -2.24 -16.28
C ASP A 167 4.69 -2.80 -17.69
N ILE A 168 3.53 -3.34 -18.05
CA ILE A 168 3.37 -4.06 -19.33
C ILE A 168 3.16 -3.08 -20.48
N LEU A 169 2.29 -2.08 -20.30
CA LEU A 169 1.90 -1.17 -21.38
C LEU A 169 2.92 -0.03 -21.55
N GLU A 170 3.13 0.74 -20.50
CA GLU A 170 4.08 1.86 -20.51
C GLU A 170 4.94 1.82 -19.26
N LYS A 171 6.26 1.78 -19.44
CA LYS A 171 7.22 1.78 -18.34
C LYS A 171 7.14 3.11 -17.58
N GLU A 172 6.79 3.06 -16.31
CA GLU A 172 6.82 4.21 -15.42
C GLU A 172 8.22 4.36 -14.79
N ASN A 173 8.78 5.56 -14.84
CA ASN A 173 10.01 5.86 -14.15
C ASN A 173 9.72 5.99 -12.63
N VAL A 174 10.64 5.53 -11.79
CA VAL A 174 10.48 5.62 -10.33
C VAL A 174 10.43 7.07 -9.83
N ASP A 175 11.06 8.00 -10.53
CA ASP A 175 10.97 9.42 -10.18
C ASP A 175 9.54 9.94 -10.39
N ASP A 176 8.95 9.64 -11.56
CA ASP A 176 7.56 10.04 -11.88
C ASP A 176 6.54 9.45 -10.89
N LEU A 177 6.70 8.17 -10.51
CA LEU A 177 5.83 7.54 -9.51
C LEU A 177 5.99 8.20 -8.14
N CYS A 178 7.22 8.42 -7.70
CA CYS A 178 7.49 9.03 -6.39
C CYS A 178 7.02 10.48 -6.31
N ASP A 179 7.19 11.25 -7.38
CA ASP A 179 6.73 12.65 -7.46
C ASP A 179 5.20 12.76 -7.30
N LYS A 180 4.44 11.77 -7.80
CA LYS A 180 2.99 11.70 -7.57
C LYS A 180 2.62 11.52 -6.10
N CYS A 181 3.50 10.93 -5.29
CA CYS A 181 3.24 10.64 -3.88
C CYS A 181 3.79 11.69 -2.91
N GLU A 182 4.67 12.62 -3.34
CA GLU A 182 5.35 13.57 -2.44
C GLU A 182 4.36 14.48 -1.70
N ASP A 183 3.50 15.19 -2.43
CA ASP A 183 2.51 16.08 -1.82
C ASP A 183 1.63 15.30 -0.81
N TYR A 184 1.19 14.09 -1.20
CA TYR A 184 0.37 13.25 -0.34
C TYR A 184 1.11 12.85 0.95
N ALA A 185 2.38 12.46 0.85
CA ALA A 185 3.20 12.04 1.99
C ALA A 185 3.40 13.20 2.99
N GLU A 186 3.60 14.42 2.48
CA GLU A 186 3.74 15.63 3.29
C GLU A 186 2.42 16.02 3.98
N ASP A 187 1.32 16.00 3.24
CA ASP A 187 -0.01 16.35 3.76
C ASP A 187 -0.51 15.32 4.80
N TRP A 188 -0.23 14.03 4.59
CA TRP A 188 -0.62 12.99 5.53
C TRP A 188 0.20 12.99 6.82
N LYS A 189 1.45 13.40 6.78
CA LYS A 189 2.38 13.34 7.90
C LYS A 189 1.82 13.94 9.20
N PRO A 190 1.34 15.21 9.25
CA PRO A 190 0.85 15.79 10.51
C PRO A 190 -0.38 15.06 11.05
N VAL A 191 -1.26 14.55 10.18
CA VAL A 191 -2.45 13.79 10.58
C VAL A 191 -2.06 12.42 11.15
N ALA A 192 -1.09 11.75 10.52
CA ALA A 192 -0.56 10.49 11.02
C ALA A 192 0.14 10.66 12.39
N GLU A 193 0.87 11.76 12.60
CA GLU A 193 1.49 12.08 13.89
C GLU A 193 0.44 12.35 14.97
N GLU A 194 -0.61 13.10 14.65
CA GLU A 194 -1.74 13.31 15.58
C GLU A 194 -2.42 12.00 16.00
N LEU A 195 -2.63 11.09 15.04
CA LEU A 195 -3.30 9.81 15.32
C LEU A 195 -2.40 8.82 16.07
N TRP A 196 -1.09 8.84 15.79
CA TRP A 196 -0.11 7.93 16.39
C TRP A 196 0.21 8.26 17.85
N ASN A 197 0.19 9.53 18.21
CA ASN A 197 0.54 10.02 19.56
C ASN A 197 -0.67 10.02 20.53
N LYS A 198 -1.81 9.48 20.15
CA LYS A 198 -3.00 9.29 21.01
C LYS A 198 -3.00 7.94 21.68
#